data_f8d8e549839406f394b66e6eb3b2efb6
#
_entry.id   f8d8e549839406f394b66e6eb3b2efb6
#
_cell.length_a   1.000
_cell.length_b   1.000
_cell.length_c   1.000
_cell.angle_alpha   90.00
_cell.angle_beta   90.00
_cell.angle_gamma   90.00
#
_symmetry.space_group_name_H-M   'P 1'
#
loop_
_entity.id
_entity.type
_entity.pdbx_description
1 polymer ?
#
loop_
_entity_poly.entity_id
_entity_poly.type
_entity_poly.pdbx_seq_one_letter_code
_entity_poly.pdbx_strand_id
1 'polypeptide(L)'
;MINIVLHEPEMPANTGNIGRTCVATGVRLHLIGPLGFQINDKMLKRAGLDYWDKLDVTEYDDYNDFLAKNPGAKVYMATTKAHKTYTEVNYEEDCYIMFGKESAGIPEEILVDNEDTCIRIPMIGDIRSLNLSNSVAIVLYEALRQHDFSHMNCEGHLHRLNWKE
;
A
#
# COMPACT_ATOMS: atom_id res chain seq x y z
N MET A 1 1.54 11.26 8.43
CA MET A 1 2.16 10.53 7.30
C MET A 1 1.43 9.22 7.04
N ILE A 2 1.15 8.91 5.78
CA ILE A 2 0.53 7.63 5.39
C ILE A 2 1.62 6.58 5.23
N ASN A 3 1.34 5.36 5.67
CA ASN A 3 2.24 4.21 5.59
C ASN A 3 1.52 3.06 4.89
N ILE A 4 2.18 2.43 3.93
CA ILE A 4 1.70 1.21 3.29
C ILE A 4 2.34 0.00 3.97
N VAL A 5 1.54 -1.00 4.30
CA VAL A 5 1.99 -2.23 4.95
C VAL A 5 1.60 -3.43 4.10
N LEU A 6 2.57 -4.28 3.78
CA LEU A 6 2.34 -5.53 3.07
C LEU A 6 2.57 -6.69 4.04
N HIS A 7 1.53 -7.49 4.23
CA HIS A 7 1.57 -8.66 5.11
C HIS A 7 1.97 -9.90 4.30
N GLU A 8 3.20 -10.38 4.51
CA GLU A 8 3.77 -11.56 3.87
C GLU A 8 3.65 -11.54 2.33
N PRO A 9 4.09 -10.47 1.65
CA PRO A 9 3.99 -10.40 0.19
C PRO A 9 4.79 -11.54 -0.47
N GLU A 10 4.25 -12.07 -1.57
CA GLU A 10 4.78 -13.26 -2.24
C GLU A 10 5.49 -12.96 -3.56
N MET A 11 5.05 -11.92 -4.26
CA MET A 11 5.50 -11.61 -5.62
C MET A 11 6.41 -10.39 -5.64
N PRO A 12 7.70 -10.55 -6.00
CA PRO A 12 8.65 -9.42 -6.04
C PRO A 12 8.23 -8.31 -7.00
N ALA A 13 7.60 -8.65 -8.14
CA ALA A 13 7.14 -7.65 -9.10
C ALA A 13 6.09 -6.71 -8.50
N ASN A 14 5.14 -7.22 -7.72
CA ASN A 14 4.14 -6.40 -7.05
C ASN A 14 4.79 -5.50 -6.00
N THR A 15 5.66 -6.06 -5.17
CA THR A 15 6.38 -5.28 -4.15
C THR A 15 7.22 -4.18 -4.79
N GLY A 16 7.84 -4.45 -5.92
CA GLY A 16 8.59 -3.46 -6.68
C GLY A 16 7.70 -2.31 -7.19
N ASN A 17 6.58 -2.63 -7.81
CA ASN A 17 5.63 -1.62 -8.29
C ASN A 17 5.05 -0.79 -7.15
N ILE A 18 4.76 -1.42 -6.01
CA ILE A 18 4.29 -0.73 -4.81
C ILE A 18 5.37 0.22 -4.28
N GLY A 19 6.62 -0.22 -4.25
CA GLY A 19 7.75 0.62 -3.86
C GLY A 19 7.86 1.88 -4.71
N ARG A 20 7.66 1.76 -6.02
CA ARG A 20 7.63 2.90 -6.94
C ARG A 20 6.51 3.88 -6.60
N THR A 21 5.32 3.37 -6.33
CA THR A 21 4.18 4.20 -5.91
C THR A 21 4.49 4.92 -4.59
N CYS A 22 5.11 4.23 -3.63
CA CYS A 22 5.51 4.84 -2.36
C CYS A 22 6.54 5.97 -2.55
N VAL A 23 7.53 5.77 -3.39
CA VAL A 23 8.51 6.85 -3.72
C VAL A 23 7.81 8.03 -4.39
N ALA A 24 6.93 7.76 -5.34
CA ALA A 24 6.21 8.81 -6.07
C ALA A 24 5.29 9.65 -5.18
N THR A 25 4.83 9.09 -4.07
CA THR A 25 3.88 9.74 -3.15
C THR A 25 4.51 10.18 -1.83
N GLY A 26 5.78 9.83 -1.60
CA GLY A 26 6.48 10.18 -0.36
C GLY A 26 6.00 9.41 0.86
N VAL A 27 5.38 8.23 0.69
CA VAL A 27 4.90 7.41 1.80
C VAL A 27 5.91 6.30 2.13
N ARG A 28 5.86 5.81 3.36
CA ARG A 28 6.70 4.71 3.83
C ARG A 28 6.11 3.36 3.47
N LEU A 29 7.00 2.39 3.22
CA LEU A 29 6.65 1.00 2.98
C LEU A 29 7.10 0.14 4.15
N HIS A 30 6.19 -0.69 4.65
CA HIS A 30 6.46 -1.66 5.71
C HIS A 30 6.20 -3.06 5.17
N LEU A 31 7.16 -3.97 5.36
CA LEU A 31 7.07 -5.35 4.89
C LEU A 31 7.07 -6.28 6.10
N ILE A 32 5.98 -6.99 6.30
CA ILE A 32 5.85 -7.98 7.38
C ILE A 32 6.19 -9.35 6.82
N GLY A 33 7.23 -9.99 7.37
CA GLY A 33 7.64 -11.32 6.99
C GLY A 33 6.81 -12.45 7.60
N PRO A 34 7.07 -13.69 7.18
CA PRO A 34 8.08 -14.05 6.18
C PRO A 34 7.72 -13.61 4.76
N LEU A 35 8.70 -13.15 4.00
CA LEU A 35 8.51 -12.77 2.61
C LEU A 35 8.63 -13.99 1.69
N GLY A 36 7.84 -14.05 0.62
CA GLY A 36 7.91 -15.11 -0.38
C GLY A 36 9.11 -14.99 -1.32
N PHE A 37 10.00 -14.04 -1.10
CA PHE A 37 11.18 -13.75 -1.91
C PHE A 37 12.24 -13.06 -1.05
N GLN A 38 13.47 -12.95 -1.60
CA GLN A 38 14.54 -12.18 -0.95
C GLN A 38 14.65 -10.81 -1.62
N ILE A 39 14.76 -9.76 -0.78
CA ILE A 39 15.07 -8.42 -1.25
C ILE A 39 16.58 -8.35 -1.43
N ASN A 40 17.04 -8.29 -2.69
CA ASN A 40 18.46 -8.15 -3.05
C ASN A 40 18.62 -7.32 -4.32
N ASP A 41 19.83 -6.85 -4.57
CA ASP A 41 20.15 -5.99 -5.70
C ASP A 41 19.76 -6.59 -7.06
N LYS A 42 19.92 -7.90 -7.21
CA LYS A 42 19.59 -8.61 -8.46
C LYS A 42 18.10 -8.59 -8.75
N MET A 43 17.27 -8.81 -7.72
CA MET A 43 15.82 -8.72 -7.83
C MET A 43 15.40 -7.30 -8.18
N LEU A 44 15.97 -6.31 -7.48
CA LEU A 44 15.68 -4.90 -7.68
C LEU A 44 16.02 -4.42 -9.08
N LYS A 45 17.19 -4.80 -9.60
CA LYS A 45 17.62 -4.48 -10.97
C LYS A 45 16.71 -5.09 -12.03
N ARG A 46 16.27 -6.34 -11.86
CA ARG A 46 15.36 -7.01 -12.78
C ARG A 46 13.98 -6.35 -12.86
N ALA A 47 13.52 -5.79 -11.74
CA ALA A 47 12.24 -5.08 -11.69
C ALA A 47 12.35 -3.62 -12.17
N GLY A 48 13.54 -3.16 -12.60
CA GLY A 48 13.77 -1.77 -13.03
C GLY A 48 13.67 -0.77 -11.89
N LEU A 49 14.07 -1.16 -10.67
CA LEU A 49 13.86 -0.39 -9.45
C LEU A 49 15.03 0.56 -9.14
N ASP A 50 15.30 1.50 -10.04
CA ASP A 50 16.32 2.54 -9.85
C ASP A 50 16.01 3.48 -8.67
N TYR A 51 14.77 3.48 -8.19
CA TYR A 51 14.27 4.34 -7.12
C TYR A 51 14.28 3.65 -5.74
N TRP A 52 14.68 2.37 -5.64
CA TRP A 52 14.65 1.64 -4.37
C TRP A 52 15.50 2.32 -3.29
N ASP A 53 16.62 2.93 -3.67
CA ASP A 53 17.49 3.68 -2.76
C ASP A 53 16.78 4.91 -2.15
N LYS A 54 15.73 5.40 -2.80
CA LYS A 54 14.92 6.53 -2.35
C LYS A 54 13.73 6.10 -1.50
N LEU A 55 13.48 4.81 -1.41
CA LEU A 55 12.33 4.26 -0.69
C LEU A 55 12.65 4.13 0.79
N ASP A 56 11.79 4.69 1.63
CA ASP A 56 11.79 4.43 3.06
C ASP A 56 11.06 3.11 3.32
N VAL A 57 11.82 2.04 3.52
CA VAL A 57 11.28 0.69 3.73
C VAL A 57 11.77 0.13 5.05
N THR A 58 10.85 -0.48 5.81
CA THR A 58 11.13 -1.17 7.07
C THR A 58 10.62 -2.61 6.98
N GLU A 59 11.43 -3.57 7.41
CA GLU A 59 11.07 -4.99 7.47
C GLU A 59 10.79 -5.41 8.90
N TYR A 60 9.85 -6.34 9.06
CA TYR A 60 9.46 -6.93 10.34
C TYR A 60 9.47 -8.44 10.25
N ASP A 61 9.82 -9.12 11.32
CA ASP A 61 9.86 -10.59 11.36
C ASP A 61 8.47 -11.20 11.19
N ASP A 62 7.46 -10.60 11.82
CA ASP A 62 6.06 -11.02 11.77
C ASP A 62 5.12 -9.88 12.17
N TYR A 63 3.82 -10.16 12.19
CA TYR A 63 2.80 -9.19 12.56
C TYR A 63 2.96 -8.67 14.00
N ASN A 64 3.34 -9.53 14.93
CA ASN A 64 3.55 -9.11 16.32
C ASN A 64 4.74 -8.16 16.45
N ASP A 65 5.81 -8.40 15.68
CA ASP A 65 6.97 -7.50 15.61
C ASP A 65 6.55 -6.12 15.08
N PHE A 66 5.70 -6.09 14.04
CA PHE A 66 5.14 -4.86 13.52
C PHE A 66 4.35 -4.08 14.58
N LEU A 67 3.45 -4.76 15.29
CA LEU A 67 2.66 -4.13 16.36
C LEU A 67 3.52 -3.60 17.49
N ALA A 68 4.54 -4.35 17.90
CA ALA A 68 5.44 -3.96 18.98
C ALA A 68 6.25 -2.71 18.64
N LYS A 69 6.68 -2.58 17.40
CA LYS A 69 7.47 -1.43 16.92
C LYS A 69 6.65 -0.22 16.51
N ASN A 70 5.33 -0.37 16.35
CA ASN A 70 4.41 0.70 15.98
C ASN A 70 3.22 0.76 16.96
N PRO A 71 3.49 1.02 18.26
CA PRO A 71 2.43 1.03 19.26
C PRO A 71 1.40 2.12 18.96
N GLY A 72 0.12 1.77 19.09
CA GLY A 72 -0.98 2.71 18.85
C GLY A 72 -1.25 3.01 17.39
N ALA A 73 -0.65 2.27 16.45
CA ALA A 73 -0.84 2.48 15.02
C ALA A 73 -2.32 2.31 14.62
N LYS A 74 -2.87 3.30 13.90
CA LYS A 74 -4.17 3.20 13.27
C LYS A 74 -4.00 2.47 11.94
N VAL A 75 -4.52 1.25 11.86
CA VAL A 75 -4.35 0.40 10.67
C VAL A 75 -5.69 0.15 9.98
N TYR A 76 -5.79 0.59 8.72
CA TYR A 76 -6.88 0.24 7.83
C TYR A 76 -6.49 -1.02 7.07
N MET A 77 -7.37 -2.02 7.01
CA MET A 77 -7.07 -3.32 6.43
C MET A 77 -7.85 -3.53 5.14
N ALA A 78 -7.16 -3.55 4.02
CA ALA A 78 -7.75 -3.76 2.70
C ALA A 78 -8.04 -5.26 2.50
N THR A 79 -9.31 -5.59 2.37
CA THR A 79 -9.78 -6.97 2.20
C THR A 79 -11.09 -6.99 1.42
N THR A 80 -11.25 -7.99 0.55
CA THR A 80 -12.52 -8.19 -0.18
C THR A 80 -13.67 -8.63 0.74
N LYS A 81 -13.38 -8.93 2.00
CA LYS A 81 -14.35 -9.39 3.01
C LYS A 81 -14.94 -8.23 3.83
N ALA A 82 -14.48 -7.01 3.65
CA ALA A 82 -14.95 -5.85 4.38
C ALA A 82 -16.39 -5.45 4.01
N HIS A 83 -17.07 -4.81 4.94
CA HIS A 83 -18.44 -4.30 4.77
C HIS A 83 -18.47 -2.82 4.33
N LYS A 84 -17.34 -2.12 4.41
CA LYS A 84 -17.19 -0.73 4.01
C LYS A 84 -16.32 -0.63 2.77
N THR A 85 -16.65 0.29 1.88
CA THR A 85 -15.75 0.63 0.78
C THR A 85 -14.60 1.49 1.28
N TYR A 86 -13.51 1.49 0.54
CA TYR A 86 -12.31 2.29 0.87
C TYR A 86 -12.58 3.81 0.89
N THR A 87 -13.71 4.25 0.34
CA THR A 87 -14.11 5.66 0.31
C THR A 87 -14.96 6.08 1.50
N GLU A 88 -15.47 5.13 2.28
CA GLU A 88 -16.38 5.40 3.41
C GLU A 88 -15.65 5.67 4.73
N VAL A 89 -14.34 5.57 4.77
CA VAL A 89 -13.55 5.85 5.96
C VAL A 89 -12.82 7.18 5.81
N ASN A 90 -12.53 7.82 6.93
CA ASN A 90 -11.69 9.02 6.99
C ASN A 90 -10.28 8.59 7.40
N TYR A 91 -9.35 8.66 6.46
CA TYR A 91 -7.95 8.30 6.75
C TYR A 91 -7.31 9.37 7.62
N GLU A 92 -6.79 8.96 8.78
CA GLU A 92 -6.07 9.86 9.66
C GLU A 92 -4.74 10.32 9.02
N GLU A 93 -4.23 11.47 9.46
CA GLU A 93 -2.96 12.00 8.93
C GLU A 93 -1.80 11.03 9.14
N ASP A 94 -1.74 10.39 10.31
CA ASP A 94 -0.78 9.35 10.63
C ASP A 94 -1.50 8.01 10.69
N CYS A 95 -1.48 7.29 9.58
CA CYS A 95 -2.16 6.01 9.49
C CYS A 95 -1.36 4.99 8.68
N TYR A 96 -1.76 3.74 8.82
CA TYR A 96 -1.22 2.60 8.11
C TYR A 96 -2.36 1.98 7.28
N ILE A 97 -2.07 1.60 6.05
CA ILE A 97 -2.99 0.86 5.19
C ILE A 97 -2.33 -0.47 4.86
N MET A 98 -2.90 -1.55 5.38
CA MET A 98 -2.37 -2.91 5.25
C MET A 98 -3.06 -3.66 4.14
N PHE A 99 -2.25 -4.39 3.36
CA PHE A 99 -2.69 -5.29 2.30
C PHE A 99 -2.11 -6.67 2.57
N GLY A 100 -2.88 -7.70 2.25
CA GLY A 100 -2.47 -9.09 2.41
C GLY A 100 -1.68 -9.62 1.22
N LYS A 101 -1.19 -10.84 1.35
CA LYS A 101 -0.47 -11.53 0.29
C LYS A 101 -1.40 -11.87 -0.88
N GLU A 102 -0.78 -12.04 -2.05
CA GLU A 102 -1.49 -12.19 -3.32
C GLU A 102 -2.40 -13.41 -3.34
N SER A 103 -1.99 -14.53 -2.72
CA SER A 103 -2.73 -15.79 -2.76
C SER A 103 -3.88 -15.90 -1.76
N ALA A 104 -3.86 -15.15 -0.65
CA ALA A 104 -4.80 -15.39 0.45
C ALA A 104 -5.32 -14.13 1.16
N GLY A 105 -4.73 -12.96 0.90
CA GLY A 105 -5.10 -11.74 1.61
C GLY A 105 -4.59 -11.71 3.06
N ILE A 106 -5.18 -10.84 3.86
CA ILE A 106 -4.88 -10.73 5.29
C ILE A 106 -5.57 -11.90 6.03
N PRO A 107 -4.88 -12.56 6.97
CA PRO A 107 -5.49 -13.64 7.77
C PRO A 107 -6.75 -13.18 8.50
N GLU A 108 -7.77 -14.05 8.53
CA GLU A 108 -9.04 -13.74 9.17
C GLU A 108 -8.90 -13.48 10.67
N GLU A 109 -7.94 -14.14 11.32
CA GLU A 109 -7.60 -13.92 12.74
C GLU A 109 -7.21 -12.47 13.03
N ILE A 110 -6.57 -11.81 12.07
CA ILE A 110 -6.24 -10.38 12.18
C ILE A 110 -7.45 -9.52 11.86
N LEU A 111 -8.23 -9.89 10.83
CA LEU A 111 -9.38 -9.11 10.38
C LEU A 111 -10.47 -8.99 11.44
N VAL A 112 -10.80 -10.09 12.15
CA VAL A 112 -11.88 -10.09 13.12
C VAL A 112 -11.65 -9.12 14.29
N ASP A 113 -10.40 -8.86 14.62
CA ASP A 113 -10.03 -7.92 15.67
C ASP A 113 -10.01 -6.46 15.18
N ASN A 114 -10.23 -6.23 13.87
CA ASN A 114 -10.11 -4.92 13.24
C ASN A 114 -11.27 -4.62 12.28
N GLU A 115 -12.46 -5.16 12.53
CA GLU A 115 -13.62 -5.04 11.65
C GLU A 115 -13.92 -3.59 11.27
N ASP A 116 -13.88 -2.67 12.22
CA ASP A 116 -14.22 -1.26 12.01
C ASP A 116 -13.29 -0.54 11.01
N THR A 117 -12.08 -1.02 10.84
CA THR A 117 -11.08 -0.45 9.94
C THR A 117 -10.85 -1.29 8.68
N CYS A 118 -11.61 -2.36 8.48
CA CYS A 118 -11.58 -3.13 7.25
C CYS A 118 -12.27 -2.36 6.13
N ILE A 119 -11.62 -2.31 4.97
CA ILE A 119 -12.07 -1.57 3.79
C ILE A 119 -11.95 -2.43 2.54
N ARG A 120 -12.80 -2.20 1.56
CA ARG A 120 -12.75 -2.93 0.29
C ARG A 120 -12.81 -2.01 -0.91
N ILE A 121 -12.24 -2.47 -2.02
CA ILE A 121 -12.45 -1.88 -3.34
C ILE A 121 -13.66 -2.58 -3.97
N PRO A 122 -14.69 -1.85 -4.39
CA PRO A 122 -15.85 -2.47 -5.06
C PRO A 122 -15.44 -3.17 -6.36
N MET A 123 -16.03 -4.33 -6.63
CA MET A 123 -15.83 -5.10 -7.86
C MET A 123 -17.17 -5.67 -8.33
N ILE A 124 -17.30 -5.90 -9.64
CA ILE A 124 -18.48 -6.55 -10.20
C ILE A 124 -18.28 -8.08 -10.27
N GLY A 125 -19.37 -8.82 -10.14
CA GLY A 125 -19.40 -10.27 -10.33
C GLY A 125 -18.55 -11.05 -9.33
N ASP A 126 -18.05 -12.21 -9.77
CA ASP A 126 -17.35 -13.17 -8.93
C ASP A 126 -15.82 -13.03 -8.99
N ILE A 127 -15.32 -11.86 -9.36
CA ILE A 127 -13.90 -11.58 -9.37
C ILE A 127 -13.37 -11.60 -7.94
N ARG A 128 -12.32 -12.39 -7.68
CA ARG A 128 -11.78 -12.58 -6.33
C ARG A 128 -11.06 -11.36 -5.80
N SER A 129 -10.20 -10.75 -6.63
CA SER A 129 -9.37 -9.63 -6.22
C SER A 129 -8.80 -8.91 -7.44
N LEU A 130 -8.36 -7.68 -7.22
CA LEU A 130 -7.52 -6.95 -8.15
C LEU A 130 -6.06 -7.31 -7.90
N ASN A 131 -5.21 -7.05 -8.88
CA ASN A 131 -3.75 -7.11 -8.69
C ASN A 131 -3.35 -6.27 -7.46
N LEU A 132 -2.45 -6.79 -6.63
CA LEU A 132 -2.07 -6.15 -5.37
C LEU A 132 -1.51 -4.75 -5.57
N SER A 133 -0.63 -4.54 -6.54
CA SER A 133 -0.05 -3.20 -6.77
C SER A 133 -1.10 -2.19 -7.23
N ASN A 134 -2.08 -2.62 -8.02
CA ASN A 134 -3.22 -1.78 -8.40
C ASN A 134 -4.08 -1.42 -7.19
N SER A 135 -4.37 -2.39 -6.34
CA SER A 135 -5.15 -2.17 -5.11
C SER A 135 -4.49 -1.14 -4.20
N VAL A 136 -3.18 -1.25 -4.01
CA VAL A 136 -2.42 -0.29 -3.21
C VAL A 136 -2.54 1.11 -3.78
N ALA A 137 -2.34 1.28 -5.10
CA ALA A 137 -2.43 2.58 -5.75
C ALA A 137 -3.83 3.20 -5.59
N ILE A 138 -4.89 2.41 -5.80
CA ILE A 138 -6.27 2.88 -5.69
C ILE A 138 -6.57 3.42 -4.29
N VAL A 139 -6.28 2.62 -3.26
CA VAL A 139 -6.59 3.00 -1.87
C VAL A 139 -5.69 4.13 -1.38
N LEU A 140 -4.40 4.08 -1.69
CA LEU A 140 -3.46 5.13 -1.30
C LEU A 140 -3.87 6.49 -1.88
N TYR A 141 -4.21 6.55 -3.16
CA TYR A 141 -4.60 7.81 -3.80
C TYR A 141 -5.94 8.36 -3.26
N GLU A 142 -6.85 7.52 -2.79
CA GLU A 142 -8.03 8.02 -2.07
C GLU A 142 -7.63 8.65 -0.73
N ALA A 143 -6.74 8.05 0.02
CA ALA A 143 -6.24 8.64 1.26
C ALA A 143 -5.52 9.97 0.99
N LEU A 144 -4.69 10.02 -0.04
CA LEU A 144 -4.01 11.26 -0.45
C LEU A 144 -5.00 12.34 -0.90
N ARG A 145 -6.07 11.96 -1.63
CA ARG A 145 -7.13 12.89 -2.03
C ARG A 145 -7.81 13.49 -0.82
N GLN A 146 -8.12 12.70 0.19
CA GLN A 146 -8.72 13.19 1.44
C GLN A 146 -7.82 14.19 2.16
N HIS A 147 -6.51 14.08 1.97
CA HIS A 147 -5.51 15.02 2.51
C HIS A 147 -5.12 16.10 1.51
N ASP A 148 -5.96 16.37 0.49
CA ASP A 148 -5.78 17.42 -0.52
C ASP A 148 -4.47 17.34 -1.30
N PHE A 149 -3.90 16.14 -1.46
CA PHE A 149 -2.63 15.89 -2.14
C PHE A 149 -1.49 16.80 -1.62
N SER A 150 -1.48 17.07 -0.31
CA SER A 150 -0.47 17.92 0.34
C SER A 150 0.94 17.52 -0.08
N HIS A 151 1.74 18.51 -0.43
CA HIS A 151 3.14 18.35 -0.85
C HIS A 151 3.35 17.61 -2.17
N MET A 152 2.29 17.40 -2.95
CA MET A 152 2.38 16.75 -4.26
C MET A 152 2.21 17.76 -5.39
N ASN A 153 2.83 17.47 -6.53
CA ASN A 153 2.67 18.27 -7.74
C ASN A 153 1.33 17.92 -8.40
N CYS A 154 0.41 18.87 -8.44
CA CYS A 154 -0.92 18.68 -9.01
C CYS A 154 -1.05 19.25 -10.43
N GLU A 155 -0.03 19.90 -10.94
CA GLU A 155 0.00 20.50 -12.28
C GLU A 155 1.24 20.07 -13.05
N GLY A 156 1.10 19.97 -14.36
CA GLY A 156 2.19 19.58 -15.24
C GLY A 156 2.36 20.57 -16.39
N HIS A 157 3.49 20.47 -17.07
CA HIS A 157 3.83 21.30 -18.25
C HIS A 157 4.18 20.39 -19.43
N LEU A 158 3.86 20.86 -20.63
CA LEU A 158 4.31 20.21 -21.85
C LEU A 158 5.83 20.44 -22.03
N HIS A 159 6.54 19.47 -22.59
CA HIS A 159 7.98 19.60 -22.80
C HIS A 159 8.35 20.54 -23.95
N ARG A 160 7.52 20.57 -24.98
CA ARG A 160 7.84 21.27 -26.23
C ARG A 160 6.82 22.35 -26.62
N LEU A 161 5.59 22.20 -26.23
CA LEU A 161 4.50 23.12 -26.53
C LEU A 161 3.97 23.75 -25.25
N ASN A 162 3.08 24.73 -25.40
CA ASN A 162 2.34 25.33 -24.30
C ASN A 162 0.87 24.89 -24.38
N TRP A 163 0.23 24.72 -23.22
CA TRP A 163 -1.22 24.54 -23.16
C TRP A 163 -1.90 25.77 -23.75
N LYS A 164 -3.00 25.56 -24.46
CA LYS A 164 -3.85 26.67 -24.95
C LYS A 164 -4.67 27.20 -23.78
N GLU A 165 -4.77 28.54 -23.69
CA GLU A 165 -5.66 29.18 -22.72
C GLU A 165 -7.13 29.02 -23.13
#